data_0bc8768edf074d196aaf74624f0698c2
#
_entry.id   0bc8768edf074d196aaf74624f0698c2
#
_cell.length_a   1.000
_cell.length_b   1.000
_cell.length_c   1.000
_cell.angle_alpha   90.00
_cell.angle_beta   90.00
_cell.angle_gamma   90.00
#
_symmetry.space_group_name_H-M   'P 1'
#
loop_
_entity.id
_entity.type
_entity.pdbx_description
1 polymer ?
#
loop_
_entity_poly.entity_id
_entity_poly.type
_entity_poly.pdbx_seq_one_letter_code
_entity_poly.pdbx_strand_id
1 'polypeptide(L)'
;MLRAKIDMASPNLNMRDPIIYRILFAHHHRTGDKWCVYPMYDFAHPLSDACEKVTHSLCSLEFENHRPLYDWVCNECIDGEKPRQIEFARMNLNYTLTSKRKCLKLVQDGIVDGWNDPRMATISGMRRRGYPAEAIRDFCEKIGVSKAYSVIDFAMLESCVRDNLNKNAKRAMAVVDPIKLIIDNYPDDKVEELEVAYHPDHDEFGSRTIPFGKELWIERDDFMVEPISKYRRLFVGNEVRLYK
;
A
#
# COMPACT_ATOMS: atom_id res chain seq x y z
N MET A 1 -8.53 -39.77 4.25
CA MET A 1 -8.37 -38.82 3.14
C MET A 1 -9.13 -39.33 1.92
N LEU A 2 -9.82 -38.47 1.17
CA LEU A 2 -10.41 -38.79 -0.11
C LEU A 2 -9.55 -38.20 -1.22
N ARG A 3 -9.32 -39.00 -2.29
CA ARG A 3 -8.54 -38.58 -3.47
C ARG A 3 -9.41 -38.60 -4.71
N ALA A 4 -9.19 -37.68 -5.62
CA ALA A 4 -9.67 -37.79 -6.98
C ALA A 4 -8.90 -38.90 -7.71
N LYS A 5 -9.57 -39.68 -8.56
CA LYS A 5 -8.93 -40.66 -9.40
C LYS A 5 -8.78 -40.06 -10.81
N ILE A 6 -7.57 -39.60 -11.14
CA ILE A 6 -7.29 -38.93 -12.40
C ILE A 6 -6.23 -39.70 -13.20
N ASP A 7 -4.94 -39.44 -12.96
CA ASP A 7 -3.83 -40.09 -13.66
C ASP A 7 -2.54 -40.03 -12.83
N MET A 8 -2.13 -41.18 -12.31
CA MET A 8 -0.88 -41.30 -11.53
C MET A 8 0.39 -41.13 -12.36
N ALA A 9 0.31 -41.23 -13.70
CA ALA A 9 1.43 -41.05 -14.61
C ALA A 9 1.56 -39.59 -15.14
N SER A 10 0.66 -38.71 -14.77
CA SER A 10 0.67 -37.32 -15.23
C SER A 10 2.01 -36.63 -14.93
N PRO A 11 2.57 -35.85 -15.86
CA PRO A 11 3.75 -35.02 -15.60
C PRO A 11 3.46 -33.92 -14.57
N ASN A 12 2.20 -33.50 -14.44
CA ASN A 12 1.77 -32.50 -13.44
C ASN A 12 1.41 -33.24 -12.13
N LEU A 13 2.17 -32.96 -11.07
CA LEU A 13 1.95 -33.53 -9.74
C LEU A 13 0.53 -33.28 -9.20
N ASN A 14 -0.06 -32.14 -9.54
CA ASN A 14 -1.41 -31.77 -9.08
C ASN A 14 -2.51 -32.68 -9.70
N MET A 15 -2.19 -33.40 -10.78
CA MET A 15 -3.11 -34.35 -11.46
C MET A 15 -2.91 -35.78 -11.02
N ARG A 16 -1.91 -36.09 -10.16
CA ARG A 16 -1.61 -37.47 -9.69
C ARG A 16 -2.49 -37.80 -8.49
N ASP A 17 -3.75 -38.14 -8.75
CA ASP A 17 -4.76 -38.51 -7.75
C ASP A 17 -4.71 -37.61 -6.52
N PRO A 18 -4.96 -36.29 -6.69
CA PRO A 18 -4.80 -35.33 -5.63
C PRO A 18 -5.81 -35.54 -4.50
N ILE A 19 -5.44 -35.11 -3.29
CA ILE A 19 -6.33 -35.11 -2.13
C ILE A 19 -7.36 -34.01 -2.30
N ILE A 20 -8.65 -34.41 -2.27
CA ILE A 20 -9.77 -33.47 -2.36
C ILE A 20 -10.42 -33.19 -0.99
N TYR A 21 -10.37 -34.18 -0.05
CA TYR A 21 -10.78 -34.02 1.33
C TYR A 21 -9.75 -34.60 2.30
N ARG A 22 -9.55 -33.91 3.42
CA ARG A 22 -8.77 -34.40 4.56
C ARG A 22 -9.65 -34.54 5.80
N ILE A 23 -9.22 -35.40 6.73
CA ILE A 23 -9.80 -35.53 8.05
C ILE A 23 -8.92 -34.77 9.04
N LEU A 24 -9.53 -33.88 9.84
CA LEU A 24 -8.86 -33.10 10.86
C LEU A 24 -9.78 -32.98 12.09
N PHE A 25 -9.40 -33.58 13.18
CA PHE A 25 -10.11 -33.43 14.46
C PHE A 25 -9.54 -32.20 15.18
N ALA A 26 -10.16 -31.05 14.94
CA ALA A 26 -9.77 -29.78 15.57
C ALA A 26 -11.02 -28.92 15.76
N HIS A 27 -11.09 -28.23 16.89
CA HIS A 27 -12.15 -27.26 17.17
C HIS A 27 -12.07 -26.08 16.20
N HIS A 28 -13.17 -25.77 15.54
CA HIS A 28 -13.26 -24.63 14.62
C HIS A 28 -14.00 -23.47 15.30
N HIS A 29 -13.44 -22.27 15.23
CA HIS A 29 -13.94 -21.08 15.95
C HIS A 29 -15.39 -20.70 15.67
N ARG A 30 -15.98 -21.11 14.53
CA ARG A 30 -17.39 -20.85 14.18
C ARG A 30 -18.29 -22.06 14.35
N THR A 31 -17.79 -23.24 13.97
CA THR A 31 -18.63 -24.46 13.88
C THR A 31 -18.35 -25.46 14.99
N GLY A 32 -17.40 -25.14 15.90
CA GLY A 32 -17.01 -26.04 16.99
C GLY A 32 -16.48 -27.38 16.45
N ASP A 33 -16.97 -28.48 17.00
CA ASP A 33 -16.58 -29.84 16.62
C ASP A 33 -17.56 -30.50 15.64
N LYS A 34 -18.42 -29.70 14.99
CA LYS A 34 -19.43 -30.21 14.05
C LYS A 34 -18.85 -30.96 12.86
N TRP A 35 -17.68 -30.55 12.38
CA TRP A 35 -17.06 -31.08 11.19
C TRP A 35 -15.66 -31.59 11.48
N CYS A 36 -15.33 -32.76 10.94
CA CYS A 36 -13.97 -33.31 10.96
C CYS A 36 -13.43 -33.61 9.54
N VAL A 37 -14.24 -33.36 8.51
CA VAL A 37 -13.86 -33.54 7.09
C VAL A 37 -13.84 -32.16 6.44
N TYR A 38 -12.70 -31.83 5.82
CA TYR A 38 -12.49 -30.51 5.23
C TYR A 38 -12.03 -30.65 3.77
N PRO A 39 -12.63 -29.88 2.84
CA PRO A 39 -12.15 -29.86 1.45
C PRO A 39 -10.75 -29.22 1.37
N MET A 40 -9.95 -29.70 0.44
CA MET A 40 -8.71 -29.05 0.07
C MET A 40 -9.00 -27.84 -0.85
N TYR A 41 -8.08 -26.89 -0.88
CA TYR A 41 -8.26 -25.65 -1.63
C TYR A 41 -8.61 -25.87 -3.10
N ASP A 42 -7.87 -26.75 -3.79
CA ASP A 42 -8.08 -27.00 -5.22
C ASP A 42 -9.46 -27.62 -5.57
N PHE A 43 -10.11 -28.23 -4.59
CA PHE A 43 -11.47 -28.74 -4.73
C PHE A 43 -12.52 -27.70 -4.30
N ALA A 44 -12.25 -26.96 -3.23
CA ALA A 44 -13.19 -25.98 -2.69
C ALA A 44 -13.34 -24.74 -3.58
N HIS A 45 -12.25 -24.23 -4.14
CA HIS A 45 -12.22 -22.99 -4.90
C HIS A 45 -13.15 -23.04 -6.13
N PRO A 46 -13.01 -23.99 -7.08
CA PRO A 46 -13.88 -24.04 -8.25
C PRO A 46 -15.36 -24.22 -7.89
N LEU A 47 -15.66 -25.04 -6.88
CA LEU A 47 -17.04 -25.30 -6.47
C LEU A 47 -17.67 -24.13 -5.78
N SER A 48 -16.94 -23.45 -4.90
CA SER A 48 -17.45 -22.24 -4.20
C SER A 48 -17.73 -21.13 -5.21
N ASP A 49 -16.79 -20.86 -6.11
CA ASP A 49 -16.93 -19.84 -7.14
C ASP A 49 -18.11 -20.15 -8.10
N ALA A 50 -18.26 -21.40 -8.49
CA ALA A 50 -19.41 -21.80 -9.32
C ALA A 50 -20.76 -21.63 -8.58
N CYS A 51 -20.83 -22.05 -7.31
CA CYS A 51 -22.03 -21.87 -6.49
C CYS A 51 -22.40 -20.39 -6.30
N GLU A 52 -21.40 -19.52 -6.20
CA GLU A 52 -21.56 -18.06 -6.05
C GLU A 52 -21.72 -17.33 -7.40
N LYS A 53 -21.70 -18.06 -8.53
CA LYS A 53 -21.79 -17.54 -9.90
C LYS A 53 -20.67 -16.56 -10.25
N VAL A 54 -19.48 -16.76 -9.68
CA VAL A 54 -18.26 -16.10 -10.09
C VAL A 54 -17.85 -16.60 -11.46
N THR A 55 -17.57 -15.69 -12.39
CA THR A 55 -17.16 -16.03 -13.77
C THR A 55 -15.65 -16.13 -13.93
N HIS A 56 -14.89 -15.35 -13.14
CA HIS A 56 -13.44 -15.23 -13.20
C HIS A 56 -12.85 -15.49 -11.82
N SER A 57 -12.29 -16.66 -11.61
CA SER A 57 -11.63 -17.06 -10.37
C SER A 57 -10.19 -16.58 -10.36
N LEU A 58 -9.94 -15.49 -9.64
CA LEU A 58 -8.64 -14.83 -9.59
C LEU A 58 -7.76 -15.46 -8.50
N CYS A 59 -6.51 -15.78 -8.85
CA CYS A 59 -5.53 -16.32 -7.90
C CYS A 59 -4.11 -15.84 -8.21
N SER A 60 -3.17 -16.14 -7.30
CA SER A 60 -1.76 -15.83 -7.54
C SER A 60 -1.12 -16.83 -8.52
N LEU A 61 -0.03 -16.39 -9.16
CA LEU A 61 0.69 -17.19 -10.17
C LEU A 61 1.23 -18.52 -9.64
N GLU A 62 1.32 -18.70 -8.33
CA GLU A 62 1.67 -19.97 -7.67
C GLU A 62 0.71 -21.11 -8.04
N PHE A 63 -0.53 -20.79 -8.43
CA PHE A 63 -1.58 -21.74 -8.79
C PHE A 63 -1.67 -22.02 -10.31
N GLU A 64 -0.75 -21.52 -11.12
CA GLU A 64 -0.77 -21.76 -12.57
C GLU A 64 -0.75 -23.25 -12.91
N ASN A 65 0.10 -24.02 -12.24
CA ASN A 65 0.18 -25.47 -12.42
C ASN A 65 -1.02 -26.22 -11.81
N HIS A 66 -1.84 -25.57 -11.01
CA HIS A 66 -3.07 -26.13 -10.44
C HIS A 66 -4.28 -25.95 -11.38
N ARG A 67 -4.21 -25.09 -12.40
CA ARG A 67 -5.32 -24.85 -13.33
C ARG A 67 -5.87 -26.13 -13.99
N PRO A 68 -5.07 -27.11 -14.44
CA PRO A 68 -5.61 -28.35 -14.97
C PRO A 68 -6.48 -29.10 -13.97
N LEU A 69 -6.13 -29.07 -12.66
CA LEU A 69 -6.97 -29.67 -11.62
C LEU A 69 -8.25 -28.86 -11.39
N TYR A 70 -8.15 -27.55 -11.40
CA TYR A 70 -9.31 -26.66 -11.33
C TYR A 70 -10.31 -26.95 -12.45
N ASP A 71 -9.82 -27.03 -13.70
CA ASP A 71 -10.65 -27.33 -14.88
C ASP A 71 -11.25 -28.73 -14.79
N TRP A 72 -10.48 -29.72 -14.30
CA TRP A 72 -10.97 -31.07 -14.07
C TRP A 72 -12.14 -31.11 -13.07
N VAL A 73 -11.99 -30.44 -11.91
CA VAL A 73 -13.06 -30.33 -10.91
C VAL A 73 -14.30 -29.65 -11.49
N CYS A 74 -14.13 -28.56 -12.24
CA CYS A 74 -15.25 -27.90 -12.92
C CYS A 74 -15.96 -28.82 -13.89
N ASN A 75 -15.21 -29.65 -14.62
CA ASN A 75 -15.78 -30.57 -15.61
C ASN A 75 -16.55 -31.76 -14.99
N GLU A 76 -16.04 -32.28 -13.89
CA GLU A 76 -16.62 -33.45 -13.23
C GLU A 76 -17.77 -33.10 -12.26
N CYS A 77 -17.77 -31.87 -11.70
CA CYS A 77 -18.67 -31.55 -10.57
C CYS A 77 -19.65 -30.41 -10.84
N ILE A 78 -19.54 -29.68 -11.96
CA ILE A 78 -20.37 -28.51 -12.22
C ILE A 78 -21.16 -28.70 -13.50
N ASP A 79 -22.49 -28.70 -13.36
CA ASP A 79 -23.43 -28.64 -14.48
C ASP A 79 -23.70 -27.16 -14.84
N GLY A 80 -23.58 -26.80 -16.13
CA GLY A 80 -23.84 -25.44 -16.63
C GLY A 80 -22.60 -24.57 -16.76
N GLU A 81 -22.74 -23.28 -16.46
CA GLU A 81 -21.66 -22.31 -16.59
C GLU A 81 -20.53 -22.58 -15.59
N LYS A 82 -19.31 -22.63 -16.07
CA LYS A 82 -18.10 -22.91 -15.28
C LYS A 82 -17.26 -21.67 -15.14
N PRO A 83 -16.76 -21.37 -13.94
CA PRO A 83 -15.82 -20.28 -13.75
C PRO A 83 -14.47 -20.59 -14.42
N ARG A 84 -13.70 -19.55 -14.73
CA ARG A 84 -12.38 -19.67 -15.33
C ARG A 84 -11.32 -19.17 -14.35
N GLN A 85 -10.33 -20.00 -14.06
CA GLN A 85 -9.17 -19.58 -13.27
C GLN A 85 -8.25 -18.66 -14.06
N ILE A 86 -7.85 -17.56 -13.44
CA ILE A 86 -6.93 -16.56 -13.99
C ILE A 86 -5.89 -16.22 -12.94
N GLU A 87 -4.62 -16.46 -13.26
CA GLU A 87 -3.50 -16.17 -12.38
C GLU A 87 -2.80 -14.87 -12.74
N PHE A 88 -2.24 -14.20 -11.74
CA PHE A 88 -1.38 -13.05 -11.91
C PHE A 88 -0.27 -13.01 -10.86
N ALA A 89 0.83 -12.37 -11.22
CA ALA A 89 1.97 -12.23 -10.34
C ALA A 89 1.65 -11.34 -9.14
N ARG A 90 2.23 -11.69 -7.99
CA ARG A 90 2.17 -10.83 -6.80
C ARG A 90 3.00 -9.57 -7.05
N MET A 91 2.45 -8.42 -6.69
CA MET A 91 3.19 -7.16 -6.63
C MET A 91 4.23 -7.22 -5.50
N ASN A 92 5.48 -6.96 -5.84
CA ASN A 92 6.57 -6.80 -4.88
C ASN A 92 7.09 -5.37 -4.97
N LEU A 93 7.33 -4.76 -3.82
CA LEU A 93 7.94 -3.43 -3.69
C LEU A 93 9.33 -3.58 -3.09
N ASN A 94 10.30 -2.82 -3.59
CA ASN A 94 11.59 -2.69 -2.90
C ASN A 94 11.41 -2.00 -1.55
N TYR A 95 12.35 -2.17 -0.64
CA TYR A 95 12.34 -1.59 0.72
C TYR A 95 11.05 -1.83 1.53
N THR A 96 10.21 -2.79 1.09
CA THR A 96 8.89 -3.00 1.68
C THR A 96 8.70 -4.44 2.14
N LEU A 97 8.24 -4.59 3.37
CA LEU A 97 7.94 -5.88 3.95
C LEU A 97 6.45 -6.21 3.74
N THR A 98 6.16 -7.18 2.85
CA THR A 98 4.78 -7.62 2.54
C THR A 98 4.42 -8.99 3.15
N SER A 99 5.37 -9.68 3.76
CA SER A 99 5.14 -11.00 4.38
C SER A 99 4.38 -10.87 5.70
N LYS A 100 3.16 -11.44 5.77
CA LYS A 100 2.35 -11.45 7.01
C LYS A 100 3.13 -12.00 8.21
N ARG A 101 3.87 -13.10 8.06
CA ARG A 101 4.66 -13.72 9.14
C ARG A 101 5.76 -12.79 9.65
N LYS A 102 6.45 -12.08 8.76
CA LYS A 102 7.50 -11.13 9.14
C LYS A 102 6.90 -9.87 9.78
N CYS A 103 5.79 -9.36 9.23
CA CYS A 103 5.07 -8.23 9.84
C CYS A 103 4.55 -8.58 11.25
N LEU A 104 3.99 -9.79 11.43
CA LEU A 104 3.55 -10.27 12.75
C LEU A 104 4.71 -10.27 13.74
N LYS A 105 5.89 -10.71 13.32
CA LYS A 105 7.09 -10.71 14.18
C LYS A 105 7.46 -9.28 14.63
N LEU A 106 7.41 -8.28 13.74
CA LEU A 106 7.67 -6.87 14.12
C LEU A 106 6.69 -6.37 15.18
N VAL A 107 5.41 -6.77 15.08
CA VAL A 107 4.39 -6.42 16.10
C VAL A 107 4.65 -7.14 17.41
N GLN A 108 4.94 -8.44 17.37
CA GLN A 108 5.19 -9.25 18.58
C GLN A 108 6.45 -8.84 19.33
N ASP A 109 7.50 -8.47 18.59
CA ASP A 109 8.78 -8.00 19.16
C ASP A 109 8.70 -6.53 19.64
N GLY A 110 7.55 -5.85 19.50
CA GLY A 110 7.35 -4.45 19.90
C GLY A 110 8.14 -3.43 19.09
N ILE A 111 8.63 -3.81 17.90
CA ILE A 111 9.38 -2.89 17.01
C ILE A 111 8.43 -1.86 16.38
N VAL A 112 7.18 -2.23 16.16
CA VAL A 112 6.10 -1.36 15.69
C VAL A 112 4.91 -1.46 16.67
N ASP A 113 4.12 -0.40 16.76
CA ASP A 113 2.99 -0.29 17.71
C ASP A 113 1.82 -1.23 17.38
N GLY A 114 1.75 -1.71 16.15
CA GLY A 114 0.69 -2.62 15.69
C GLY A 114 0.57 -2.64 14.18
N TRP A 115 -0.47 -3.33 13.70
CA TRP A 115 -0.72 -3.49 12.26
C TRP A 115 -1.06 -2.18 11.52
N ASN A 116 -1.45 -1.15 12.23
CA ASN A 116 -1.73 0.18 11.72
C ASN A 116 -0.58 1.17 11.91
N ASP A 117 0.58 0.71 12.33
CA ASP A 117 1.77 1.56 12.43
C ASP A 117 2.09 2.19 11.06
N PRO A 118 2.34 3.51 10.98
CA PRO A 118 2.61 4.18 9.70
C PRO A 118 3.90 3.72 9.00
N ARG A 119 4.76 2.98 9.70
CA ARG A 119 5.96 2.33 9.13
C ARG A 119 5.63 1.03 8.40
N MET A 120 4.43 0.47 8.62
CA MET A 120 3.96 -0.78 8.02
C MET A 120 3.28 -0.52 6.67
N ALA A 121 3.59 -1.33 5.66
CA ALA A 121 2.95 -1.28 4.35
C ALA A 121 1.58 -2.01 4.32
N THR A 122 0.82 -1.91 5.40
CA THR A 122 -0.57 -2.36 5.45
C THR A 122 -1.50 -1.23 4.99
N ILE A 123 -2.69 -1.56 4.51
CA ILE A 123 -3.68 -0.53 4.13
C ILE A 123 -3.99 0.40 5.32
N SER A 124 -4.11 -0.15 6.54
CA SER A 124 -4.33 0.66 7.75
C SER A 124 -3.12 1.53 8.12
N GLY A 125 -1.90 1.00 7.95
CA GLY A 125 -0.66 1.75 8.15
C GLY A 125 -0.50 2.89 7.15
N MET A 126 -0.73 2.63 5.87
CA MET A 126 -0.70 3.64 4.81
C MET A 126 -1.78 4.72 5.03
N ARG A 127 -3.00 4.34 5.42
CA ARG A 127 -4.06 5.30 5.79
C ARG A 127 -3.61 6.20 6.94
N ARG A 128 -3.04 5.64 8.01
CA ARG A 128 -2.53 6.40 9.15
C ARG A 128 -1.35 7.29 8.78
N ARG A 129 -0.54 6.88 7.82
CA ARG A 129 0.56 7.69 7.25
C ARG A 129 0.05 8.85 6.40
N GLY A 130 -1.22 8.86 5.98
CA GLY A 130 -1.83 9.90 5.16
C GLY A 130 -1.84 9.61 3.66
N TYR A 131 -1.70 8.37 3.26
CA TYR A 131 -1.78 7.98 1.84
C TYR A 131 -3.25 7.94 1.40
N PRO A 132 -3.66 8.73 0.40
CA PRO A 132 -5.01 8.68 -0.16
C PRO A 132 -5.29 7.36 -0.87
N ALA A 133 -6.53 6.87 -0.75
CA ALA A 133 -6.95 5.64 -1.41
C ALA A 133 -6.84 5.73 -2.94
N GLU A 134 -7.16 6.89 -3.49
CA GLU A 134 -7.04 7.21 -4.93
C GLU A 134 -5.61 7.06 -5.41
N ALA A 135 -4.63 7.57 -4.66
CA ALA A 135 -3.21 7.46 -5.02
C ALA A 135 -2.73 6.00 -5.06
N ILE A 136 -3.25 5.14 -4.16
CA ILE A 136 -2.93 3.71 -4.16
C ILE A 136 -3.57 3.02 -5.38
N ARG A 137 -4.79 3.40 -5.77
CA ARG A 137 -5.45 2.90 -6.98
C ARG A 137 -4.68 3.31 -8.23
N ASP A 138 -4.34 4.60 -8.36
CA ASP A 138 -3.55 5.12 -9.48
C ASP A 138 -2.20 4.38 -9.61
N PHE A 139 -1.58 4.07 -8.49
CA PHE A 139 -0.36 3.27 -8.46
C PHE A 139 -0.61 1.85 -8.99
N CYS A 140 -1.67 1.17 -8.55
CA CYS A 140 -2.01 -0.17 -9.03
C CYS A 140 -2.35 -0.16 -10.54
N GLU A 141 -3.05 0.86 -11.03
CA GLU A 141 -3.37 1.02 -12.45
C GLU A 141 -2.11 1.24 -13.30
N LYS A 142 -1.17 2.07 -12.83
CA LYS A 142 0.10 2.30 -13.52
C LYS A 142 0.96 1.04 -13.62
N ILE A 143 0.93 0.16 -12.62
CA ILE A 143 1.65 -1.12 -12.64
C ILE A 143 0.97 -2.10 -13.60
N GLY A 144 -0.36 -2.12 -13.59
CA GLY A 144 -1.17 -3.08 -14.31
C GLY A 144 -1.10 -4.50 -13.73
N VAL A 145 -1.75 -5.44 -14.43
CA VAL A 145 -1.80 -6.86 -14.08
C VAL A 145 -0.94 -7.66 -15.06
N SER A 146 -0.03 -8.48 -14.54
CA SER A 146 0.92 -9.26 -15.35
C SER A 146 1.19 -10.62 -14.71
N LYS A 147 1.63 -11.60 -15.52
CA LYS A 147 2.21 -12.87 -15.05
C LYS A 147 3.73 -12.79 -14.82
N ALA A 148 4.36 -11.67 -15.12
CA ALA A 148 5.80 -11.48 -14.89
C ALA A 148 6.07 -11.09 -13.41
N TYR A 149 6.98 -11.80 -12.77
CA TYR A 149 7.50 -11.39 -11.47
C TYR A 149 8.36 -10.14 -11.63
N SER A 150 7.96 -9.07 -10.97
CA SER A 150 8.69 -7.81 -10.96
C SER A 150 8.80 -7.25 -9.55
N VAL A 151 9.82 -6.44 -9.33
CA VAL A 151 9.95 -5.61 -8.12
C VAL A 151 9.77 -4.16 -8.55
N ILE A 152 8.75 -3.53 -8.01
CA ILE A 152 8.39 -2.14 -8.30
C ILE A 152 9.13 -1.23 -7.33
N ASP A 153 9.60 -0.09 -7.83
CA ASP A 153 10.22 0.91 -6.97
C ASP A 153 9.16 1.59 -6.07
N PHE A 154 9.42 1.62 -4.76
CA PHE A 154 8.57 2.30 -3.79
C PHE A 154 8.39 3.80 -4.10
N ALA A 155 9.41 4.42 -4.71
CA ALA A 155 9.34 5.81 -5.16
C ALA A 155 8.20 6.08 -6.16
N MET A 156 7.77 5.06 -6.92
CA MET A 156 6.62 5.19 -7.82
C MET A 156 5.30 5.35 -7.04
N LEU A 157 5.14 4.61 -5.93
CA LEU A 157 3.99 4.80 -5.02
C LEU A 157 4.03 6.20 -4.40
N GLU A 158 5.19 6.63 -3.91
CA GLU A 158 5.34 7.98 -3.33
C GLU A 158 5.07 9.09 -4.35
N SER A 159 5.41 8.88 -5.62
CA SER A 159 5.07 9.82 -6.69
C SER A 159 3.56 9.94 -6.87
N CYS A 160 2.82 8.82 -6.90
CA CYS A 160 1.35 8.84 -6.98
C CYS A 160 0.72 9.56 -5.78
N VAL A 161 1.25 9.33 -4.58
CA VAL A 161 0.79 10.02 -3.37
C VAL A 161 1.06 11.52 -3.45
N ARG A 162 2.27 11.91 -3.86
CA ARG A 162 2.64 13.32 -4.03
C ARG A 162 1.77 14.02 -5.05
N ASP A 163 1.54 13.38 -6.20
CA ASP A 163 0.71 13.94 -7.28
C ASP A 163 -0.73 14.16 -6.83
N ASN A 164 -1.29 13.21 -6.07
CA ASN A 164 -2.63 13.33 -5.52
C ASN A 164 -2.72 14.43 -4.46
N LEU A 165 -1.79 14.44 -3.49
CA LEU A 165 -1.79 15.44 -2.41
C LEU A 165 -1.52 16.85 -2.95
N ASN A 166 -0.67 16.99 -3.97
CA ASN A 166 -0.42 18.28 -4.61
C ASN A 166 -1.68 18.91 -5.21
N LYS A 167 -2.64 18.09 -5.65
CA LYS A 167 -3.90 18.57 -6.22
C LYS A 167 -4.99 18.75 -5.17
N ASN A 168 -5.06 17.86 -4.17
CA ASN A 168 -6.27 17.70 -3.37
C ASN A 168 -6.09 18.06 -1.90
N ALA A 169 -4.86 18.40 -1.44
CA ALA A 169 -4.61 18.63 -0.03
C ALA A 169 -4.35 20.12 0.26
N LYS A 170 -4.90 20.60 1.38
CA LYS A 170 -4.50 21.88 1.97
C LYS A 170 -3.03 21.81 2.36
N ARG A 171 -2.28 22.86 2.01
CA ARG A 171 -0.84 22.96 2.31
C ARG A 171 -0.61 23.71 3.60
N ALA A 172 0.31 23.21 4.42
CA ALA A 172 0.82 23.88 5.60
C ALA A 172 2.34 23.85 5.57
N MET A 173 2.95 24.88 6.17
CA MET A 173 4.39 24.87 6.42
C MET A 173 4.65 24.26 7.80
N ALA A 174 5.66 23.42 7.90
CA ALA A 174 6.17 22.91 9.15
C ALA A 174 7.70 23.09 9.16
N VAL A 175 8.23 23.49 10.31
CA VAL A 175 9.67 23.59 10.55
C VAL A 175 10.04 22.48 11.53
N VAL A 176 10.82 21.50 11.07
CA VAL A 176 11.13 20.28 11.82
C VAL A 176 12.48 20.39 12.54
N ASP A 177 13.49 20.96 11.88
CA ASP A 177 14.80 21.27 12.48
C ASP A 177 15.00 22.81 12.48
N PRO A 178 14.42 23.52 13.46
CA PRO A 178 14.34 24.97 13.44
C PRO A 178 15.67 25.66 13.75
N ILE A 179 15.95 26.72 12.99
CA ILE A 179 16.90 27.77 13.39
C ILE A 179 16.18 29.11 13.45
N LYS A 180 16.61 29.93 14.39
CA LYS A 180 16.03 31.27 14.60
C LYS A 180 16.60 32.26 13.60
N LEU A 181 15.72 32.97 12.91
CA LEU A 181 16.06 34.10 12.04
C LEU A 181 15.59 35.39 12.69
N ILE A 182 16.50 36.36 12.85
CA ILE A 182 16.20 37.67 13.41
C ILE A 182 16.36 38.72 12.31
N ILE A 183 15.37 39.56 12.10
CA ILE A 183 15.40 40.64 11.12
C ILE A 183 15.76 41.93 11.86
N ASP A 184 17.02 42.35 11.78
CA ASP A 184 17.59 43.45 12.61
C ASP A 184 16.88 44.77 12.43
N ASN A 185 16.46 45.10 11.22
CA ASN A 185 15.80 46.36 10.90
C ASN A 185 14.25 46.30 11.01
N TYR A 186 13.69 45.20 11.59
CA TYR A 186 12.25 45.10 11.84
C TYR A 186 11.92 45.60 13.27
N PRO A 187 10.85 46.42 13.46
CA PRO A 187 10.47 46.92 14.78
C PRO A 187 10.14 45.76 15.75
N ASP A 188 10.59 45.91 17.02
CA ASP A 188 10.46 44.84 18.03
C ASP A 188 9.01 44.50 18.40
N ASP A 189 8.12 45.49 18.36
CA ASP A 189 6.71 45.41 18.76
C ASP A 189 5.75 45.25 17.58
N LYS A 190 6.27 45.19 16.35
CA LYS A 190 5.45 45.06 15.15
C LYS A 190 5.22 43.62 14.80
N VAL A 191 3.95 43.21 14.73
CA VAL A 191 3.51 41.92 14.17
C VAL A 191 2.51 42.22 13.05
N GLU A 192 2.79 41.72 11.87
CA GLU A 192 1.89 41.83 10.72
C GLU A 192 1.13 40.52 10.56
N GLU A 193 -0.15 40.59 10.27
CA GLU A 193 -0.97 39.42 9.92
C GLU A 193 -0.96 39.23 8.41
N LEU A 194 -0.36 38.13 7.95
CA LEU A 194 -0.28 37.79 6.54
C LEU A 194 -1.31 36.73 6.19
N GLU A 195 -2.13 36.98 5.17
CA GLU A 195 -3.06 36.00 4.65
C GLU A 195 -2.35 35.05 3.69
N VAL A 196 -2.44 33.78 3.95
CA VAL A 196 -1.77 32.69 3.20
C VAL A 196 -2.81 31.72 2.69
N ALA A 197 -2.93 31.57 1.38
CA ALA A 197 -3.79 30.55 0.79
C ALA A 197 -3.36 29.14 1.20
N TYR A 198 -4.33 28.26 1.45
CA TYR A 198 -4.02 26.85 1.70
C TYR A 198 -3.54 26.11 0.46
N HIS A 199 -3.86 26.62 -0.74
CA HIS A 199 -3.38 26.05 -1.99
C HIS A 199 -3.24 27.16 -3.04
N PRO A 200 -2.17 27.17 -3.87
CA PRO A 200 -1.96 28.22 -4.86
C PRO A 200 -2.95 28.17 -6.04
N ASP A 201 -3.49 27.00 -6.36
CA ASP A 201 -4.33 26.76 -7.53
C ASP A 201 -5.80 26.45 -7.17
N HIS A 202 -6.14 26.46 -5.88
CA HIS A 202 -7.45 26.07 -5.36
C HIS A 202 -7.97 27.05 -4.32
N ASP A 203 -8.57 28.14 -4.79
CA ASP A 203 -9.14 29.18 -3.92
C ASP A 203 -10.24 28.66 -2.99
N GLU A 204 -10.93 27.60 -3.40
CA GLU A 204 -11.96 26.93 -2.59
C GLU A 204 -11.44 26.32 -1.29
N PHE A 205 -10.14 26.09 -1.17
CA PHE A 205 -9.55 25.62 0.08
C PHE A 205 -9.44 26.72 1.13
N GLY A 206 -9.61 27.99 0.72
CA GLY A 206 -9.55 29.14 1.58
C GLY A 206 -8.12 29.52 1.98
N SER A 207 -8.02 30.38 2.98
CA SER A 207 -6.76 30.93 3.49
C SER A 207 -6.65 30.79 5.00
N ARG A 208 -5.47 31.06 5.53
CA ARG A 208 -5.19 31.22 6.96
C ARG A 208 -4.36 32.47 7.19
N THR A 209 -4.49 33.05 8.36
CA THR A 209 -3.63 34.16 8.83
C THR A 209 -2.42 33.57 9.55
N ILE A 210 -1.24 34.10 9.24
CA ILE A 210 0.00 33.80 9.96
C ILE A 210 0.62 35.10 10.48
N PRO A 211 1.13 35.10 11.72
CA PRO A 211 1.86 36.25 12.24
C PRO A 211 3.25 36.33 11.63
N PHE A 212 3.69 37.56 11.28
CA PHE A 212 5.02 37.85 10.80
C PHE A 212 5.62 38.97 11.64
N GLY A 213 6.78 38.73 12.23
CA GLY A 213 7.44 39.67 13.10
C GLY A 213 8.96 39.61 12.96
N LYS A 214 9.67 40.25 13.89
CA LYS A 214 11.13 40.35 13.92
C LYS A 214 11.81 39.01 14.05
N GLU A 215 11.22 38.10 14.82
CA GLU A 215 11.76 36.74 15.05
C GLU A 215 10.95 35.71 14.30
N LEU A 216 11.64 34.91 13.48
CA LEU A 216 11.06 33.85 12.66
C LEU A 216 11.82 32.54 12.90
N TRP A 217 11.20 31.43 12.52
CA TRP A 217 11.81 30.12 12.51
C TRP A 217 11.85 29.60 11.08
N ILE A 218 13.03 29.19 10.63
CA ILE A 218 13.26 28.57 9.31
C ILE A 218 13.86 27.20 9.48
N GLU A 219 13.75 26.36 8.48
CA GLU A 219 14.40 25.06 8.47
C GLU A 219 15.93 25.24 8.41
N ARG A 220 16.70 24.39 9.11
CA ARG A 220 18.16 24.46 9.11
C ARG A 220 18.72 24.37 7.69
N ASP A 221 18.13 23.53 6.85
CA ASP A 221 18.53 23.38 5.45
C ASP A 221 18.24 24.62 4.58
N ASP A 222 17.46 25.58 5.09
CA ASP A 222 17.20 26.84 4.39
C ASP A 222 18.30 27.87 4.56
N PHE A 223 19.34 27.59 5.36
CA PHE A 223 20.49 28.47 5.56
C PHE A 223 21.82 27.73 5.43
N MET A 224 22.79 28.32 4.70
CA MET A 224 24.18 27.87 4.64
C MET A 224 25.12 29.06 4.81
N VAL A 225 26.22 28.88 5.57
CA VAL A 225 27.28 29.89 5.65
C VAL A 225 28.08 29.93 4.34
N GLU A 226 28.48 28.75 3.84
CA GLU A 226 29.16 28.57 2.57
C GLU A 226 28.27 27.76 1.62
N PRO A 227 27.65 28.40 0.62
CA PRO A 227 26.68 27.75 -0.23
C PRO A 227 27.34 26.77 -1.21
N ILE A 228 26.75 25.59 -1.37
CA ILE A 228 27.13 24.65 -2.42
C ILE A 228 26.60 25.12 -3.79
N SER A 229 27.16 24.57 -4.86
CA SER A 229 26.73 24.89 -6.25
C SER A 229 25.23 24.73 -6.42
N LYS A 230 24.57 25.75 -7.00
CA LYS A 230 23.10 25.80 -7.23
C LYS A 230 22.23 25.92 -5.97
N TYR A 231 22.80 26.22 -4.80
CA TYR A 231 22.00 26.56 -3.61
C TYR A 231 21.27 27.88 -3.81
N ARG A 232 19.96 27.91 -3.65
CA ARG A 232 19.10 29.08 -3.93
C ARG A 232 18.38 29.61 -2.71
N ARG A 233 18.70 29.11 -1.51
CA ARG A 233 18.12 29.52 -0.26
C ARG A 233 19.01 30.56 0.44
N LEU A 234 18.75 30.87 1.70
CA LEU A 234 19.47 31.90 2.43
C LEU A 234 20.94 31.53 2.67
N PHE A 235 21.86 32.45 2.34
CA PHE A 235 23.26 32.39 2.71
C PHE A 235 23.86 33.79 2.87
N VAL A 236 25.06 33.89 3.41
CA VAL A 236 25.71 35.18 3.66
C VAL A 236 25.90 35.98 2.37
N GLY A 237 25.34 37.17 2.31
CA GLY A 237 25.47 38.09 1.17
C GLY A 237 24.42 37.93 0.06
N ASN A 238 23.38 37.07 0.24
CA ASN A 238 22.29 36.99 -0.72
C ASN A 238 20.96 37.51 -0.16
N GLU A 239 20.04 37.76 -1.06
CA GLU A 239 18.65 38.12 -0.74
C GLU A 239 17.71 36.95 -1.01
N VAL A 240 16.74 36.75 -0.12
CA VAL A 240 15.67 35.76 -0.30
C VAL A 240 14.33 36.39 0.05
N ARG A 241 13.27 35.94 -0.58
CA ARG A 241 11.92 36.29 -0.23
C ARG A 241 11.34 35.27 0.76
N LEU A 242 11.03 35.70 1.98
CA LEU A 242 10.50 34.83 3.04
C LEU A 242 9.03 34.49 2.82
N TYR A 243 8.30 35.35 2.14
CA TYR A 243 6.91 35.17 1.74
C TYR A 243 6.63 35.95 0.45
N LYS A 244 5.40 36.33 0.12
CA LYS A 244 5.02 37.05 -1.13
C LYS A 244 5.79 38.32 -1.42
#